data_67c0f8f6bd23d6d0ef3043d430c03df0
#
_entry.id   67c0f8f6bd23d6d0ef3043d430c03df0
#
_cell.length_a   1.000
_cell.length_b   1.000
_cell.length_c   1.000
_cell.angle_alpha   90.00
_cell.angle_beta   90.00
_cell.angle_gamma   90.00
#
_symmetry.space_group_name_H-M   'P 1'
#
loop_
_entity.id
_entity.type
_entity.pdbx_description
1 polymer ?
#
loop_
_entity_poly.entity_id
_entity_poly.type
_entity_poly.pdbx_seq_one_letter_code
_entity_poly.pdbx_strand_id
1 'polypeptide(L)' 'MNNNLKTLRESNNLSQGDLAKLLNVSRQTIISIEKERYNPSLDLAFSIAAIFKCKIEDIFIPNSESVKGE' A
#
# COMPACT_ATOMS: atom_id res chain seq x y z
N MET A 1 -1.06 -7.65 -7.92
CA MET A 1 -0.91 -6.17 -8.02
C MET A 1 0.39 -5.76 -7.37
N ASN A 2 1.21 -5.03 -8.11
CA ASN A 2 2.47 -4.54 -7.57
C ASN A 2 2.23 -3.27 -6.75
N ASN A 3 3.12 -3.00 -5.81
CA ASN A 3 2.98 -1.75 -5.07
C ASN A 3 4.34 -1.22 -4.62
N ASN A 4 4.34 0.08 -4.30
CA ASN A 4 5.53 0.79 -3.86
C ASN A 4 5.48 1.11 -2.37
N LEU A 5 4.66 0.38 -1.61
CA LEU A 5 4.43 0.73 -0.22
C LEU A 5 5.70 0.71 0.62
N LYS A 6 6.50 -0.33 0.44
CA LYS A 6 7.75 -0.44 1.20
C LYS A 6 8.67 0.74 0.93
N THR A 7 8.81 1.11 -0.34
CA THR A 7 9.66 2.23 -0.73
C THR A 7 9.18 3.54 -0.11
N LEU A 8 7.88 3.79 -0.18
CA LEU A 8 7.30 5.00 0.39
C LEU A 8 7.46 5.01 1.91
N ARG A 9 7.22 3.88 2.54
CA ARG A 9 7.35 3.76 3.97
C ARG A 9 8.78 4.07 4.43
N GLU A 10 9.75 3.45 3.77
CA GLU A 10 11.15 3.64 4.14
C GLU A 10 11.63 5.06 3.84
N SER A 11 11.14 5.66 2.76
CA SER A 11 11.47 7.04 2.44
C SER A 11 10.96 8.01 3.50
N ASN A 12 9.94 7.62 4.23
CA ASN A 12 9.38 8.45 5.30
C ASN A 12 9.85 8.01 6.68
N ASN A 13 10.83 7.13 6.74
CA ASN A 13 11.42 6.67 8.00
C ASN A 13 10.42 5.98 8.91
N LEU A 14 9.49 5.25 8.33
CA LEU A 14 8.48 4.52 9.09
C LEU A 14 8.79 3.04 9.09
N SER A 15 8.71 2.41 10.26
CA SER A 15 8.76 0.96 10.34
C SER A 15 7.41 0.40 9.93
N GLN A 16 7.36 -0.92 9.70
CA GLN A 16 6.07 -1.57 9.42
C GLN A 16 5.10 -1.36 10.56
N GLY A 17 5.61 -1.43 11.80
CA GLY A 17 4.76 -1.19 12.97
C GLY A 17 4.28 0.24 13.06
N ASP A 18 5.13 1.21 12.70
CA ASP A 18 4.73 2.60 12.72
C ASP A 18 3.58 2.85 11.74
N LEU A 19 3.72 2.33 10.55
CA LEU A 19 2.68 2.52 9.54
C LEU A 19 1.38 1.82 9.96
N ALA A 20 1.50 0.62 10.54
CA ALA A 20 0.34 -0.10 11.01
C ALA A 20 -0.43 0.71 12.05
N LYS A 21 0.28 1.37 12.96
CA LYS A 21 -0.37 2.20 13.96
C LYS A 21 -1.09 3.38 13.33
N LEU A 22 -0.46 4.03 12.37
CA LEU A 22 -1.07 5.17 11.70
C LEU A 22 -2.34 4.77 10.97
N LEU A 23 -2.38 3.56 10.45
CA LEU A 23 -3.52 3.07 9.69
C LEU A 23 -4.52 2.32 10.56
N ASN A 24 -4.18 2.09 11.82
CA ASN A 24 -5.02 1.34 12.74
C ASN A 24 -5.28 -0.08 12.25
N VAL A 25 -4.23 -0.74 11.79
CA VAL A 25 -4.28 -2.14 11.35
C VAL A 25 -3.14 -2.88 12.02
N SER A 26 -3.11 -4.20 11.87
CA SER A 26 -2.03 -4.99 12.42
C SER A 26 -0.77 -4.85 11.56
N ARG A 27 0.39 -5.07 12.20
CA ARG A 27 1.65 -5.08 11.48
C ARG A 27 1.65 -6.15 10.38
N GLN A 28 1.00 -7.28 10.67
CA GLN A 28 0.92 -8.38 9.71
C GLN A 28 0.19 -7.94 8.44
N THR A 29 -0.79 -7.06 8.56
CA THR A 29 -1.48 -6.51 7.40
C THR A 29 -0.51 -5.75 6.49
N ILE A 30 0.36 -4.94 7.09
CA ILE A 30 1.35 -4.19 6.31
C ILE A 30 2.31 -5.15 5.62
N ILE A 31 2.79 -6.16 6.36
CA ILE A 31 3.70 -7.16 5.79
C ILE A 31 3.06 -7.84 4.59
N SER A 32 1.80 -8.24 4.72
CA SER A 32 1.10 -8.95 3.65
C SER A 32 0.90 -8.07 2.42
N ILE A 33 0.61 -6.79 2.63
CA ILE A 33 0.46 -5.87 1.51
C ILE A 33 1.79 -5.70 0.79
N GLU A 34 2.88 -5.50 1.53
CA GLU A 34 4.19 -5.30 0.92
C GLU A 34 4.66 -6.52 0.16
N LYS A 35 4.26 -7.71 0.61
CA LYS A 35 4.61 -8.95 -0.10
C LYS A 35 3.63 -9.26 -1.23
N GLU A 36 2.69 -8.38 -1.46
CA GLU A 36 1.71 -8.52 -2.54
C GLU A 36 0.82 -9.75 -2.39
N ARG A 37 0.63 -10.19 -1.15
CA ARG A 37 -0.25 -11.32 -0.85
C ARG A 37 -1.65 -10.88 -0.49
N TYR A 38 -1.86 -9.61 -0.26
CA TYR A 38 -3.13 -9.06 0.18
C TYR A 38 -3.30 -7.69 -0.45
N ASN A 39 -4.44 -7.50 -1.11
CA ASN A 39 -4.78 -6.20 -1.68
C ASN A 39 -5.67 -5.48 -0.67
N PRO A 40 -5.30 -4.28 -0.25
CA PRO A 40 -6.10 -3.58 0.75
C PRO A 40 -7.46 -3.21 0.19
N SER A 41 -8.42 -3.02 1.10
CA SER A 41 -9.69 -2.46 0.71
C SER A 41 -9.49 -1.05 0.14
N LEU A 42 -10.48 -0.56 -0.56
CA LEU A 42 -10.40 0.78 -1.13
C LEU A 42 -10.23 1.82 -0.03
N ASP A 43 -10.95 1.66 1.09
CA ASP A 43 -10.82 2.58 2.20
C ASP A 43 -9.39 2.59 2.74
N LEU A 44 -8.79 1.42 2.90
CA LEU A 44 -7.43 1.34 3.41
C LEU A 44 -6.45 1.94 2.39
N ALA A 45 -6.68 1.69 1.11
CA ALA A 45 -5.82 2.25 0.07
C ALA A 45 -5.86 3.78 0.08
N PHE A 46 -7.05 4.37 0.24
CA PHE A 46 -7.17 5.82 0.35
C PHE A 46 -6.46 6.36 1.58
N SER A 47 -6.56 5.64 2.71
CA SER A 47 -5.87 6.06 3.92
C SER A 47 -4.35 6.05 3.74
N ILE A 48 -3.84 5.04 3.08
CA ILE A 48 -2.41 4.95 2.78
C ILE A 48 -1.99 6.12 1.90
N ALA A 49 -2.76 6.39 0.85
CA ALA A 49 -2.46 7.48 -0.06
C ALA A 49 -2.45 8.83 0.68
N ALA A 50 -3.38 9.00 1.61
CA ALA A 50 -3.44 10.24 2.39
C ALA A 50 -2.20 10.42 3.26
N ILE A 51 -1.71 9.35 3.88
CA ILE A 51 -0.52 9.43 4.71
C ILE A 51 0.68 9.88 3.90
N PHE A 52 0.85 9.33 2.71
CA PHE A 52 2.00 9.65 1.87
C PHE A 52 1.74 10.80 0.90
N LYS A 53 0.54 11.40 0.97
CA LYS A 53 0.17 12.57 0.17
C LYS A 53 0.38 12.34 -1.32
N CYS A 54 -0.12 11.22 -1.78
CA CYS A 54 0.00 10.83 -3.18
C CYS A 54 -1.31 10.17 -3.62
N LYS A 55 -1.36 9.76 -4.86
CA LYS A 55 -2.53 9.09 -5.41
C LYS A 55 -2.43 7.60 -5.17
N ILE A 56 -3.56 6.92 -5.15
CA ILE A 56 -3.58 5.47 -5.05
C ILE A 56 -2.74 4.85 -6.16
N GLU A 57 -2.83 5.41 -7.37
CA GLU A 57 -2.10 4.88 -8.53
C GLU A 57 -0.59 5.00 -8.38
N ASP A 58 -0.13 5.90 -7.52
CA ASP A 58 1.29 6.03 -7.25
C ASP A 58 1.80 4.92 -6.35
N ILE A 59 0.90 4.28 -5.62
CA ILE A 59 1.26 3.23 -4.68
C ILE A 59 0.96 1.85 -5.24
N PHE A 60 -0.23 1.65 -5.77
CA PHE A 60 -0.70 0.35 -6.22
C PHE A 60 -0.78 0.33 -7.73
N ILE A 61 -0.02 -0.57 -8.34
CA ILE A 61 0.12 -0.64 -9.78
C ILE A 61 -0.53 -1.94 -10.25
N PRO A 62 -1.63 -1.86 -11.00
CA PRO A 62 -2.27 -3.10 -11.47
C PRO A 62 -1.38 -3.79 -12.49
N ASN A 63 -1.55 -5.09 -12.61
CA ASN A 63 -0.86 -5.85 -13.62
C ASN A 63 -1.30 -5.37 -15.00
N SER A 64 -0.35 -5.23 -15.92
CA SER A 64 -0.71 -4.77 -17.24
C SER A 64 -1.64 -5.74 -17.94
N GLU A 65 -1.54 -7.03 -17.64
CA GLU A 65 -2.44 -7.99 -18.23
C GLU A 65 -3.87 -7.79 -17.80
N SER A 66 -4.07 -7.30 -16.59
CA SER A 66 -5.43 -7.17 -16.10
C SER A 66 -6.18 -6.03 -16.75
N VAL A 67 -5.51 -5.14 -17.46
CA VAL A 67 -6.19 -4.06 -18.15
C VAL A 67 -6.25 -4.24 -19.62
N LYS A 68 -5.74 -5.34 -20.12
CA LYS A 68 -5.72 -5.52 -21.52
C LYS A 68 -7.04 -5.88 -22.10
N GLY A 69 -7.92 -6.33 -21.41
CA GLY A 69 -9.16 -6.77 -21.94
C GLY A 69 -10.05 -5.68 -22.43
N GLU A 70 -9.71 -4.47 -22.18
CA GLU A 70 -10.61 -3.46 -22.46
C GLU A 70 -10.47 -2.84 -23.65
#